data_372df1a79799779203fb8ae966e21032
#
_entry.id   372df1a79799779203fb8ae966e21032
#
_cell.length_a   1.000
_cell.length_b   1.000
_cell.length_c   1.000
_cell.angle_alpha   90.00
_cell.angle_beta   90.00
_cell.angle_gamma   90.00
#
_symmetry.space_group_name_H-M   'P 1'
#
loop_
_entity.id
_entity.type
_entity.pdbx_description
1 polymer ?
#
loop_
_entity_poly.entity_id
_entity_poly.type
_entity_poly.pdbx_seq_one_letter_code
_entity_poly.pdbx_strand_id
1 'polypeptide(L)'
;MAKKILVIDDSALMRRVISDIINESDEYEVAAIAKDGLEGLDMIVSHPYEYSAIILDINMPKLNGLELLKRLQKDRIEQTVIVVSTVAKEGTKETIQALEYGAFDFVTKPENYLETKSVEFKNRIFEMLNVATSSRSSIRRTSMRSTVRSTEAFSNRRTTDSSKTTFTGLRRSVDRSTETTARATRPVFTSEPQEKAVKVDGSKYTRVKAGKNKLVALACSTGGPKSLQQVIPMLPGNLDAGVVLVQHMPAGFTASLAARLNEMSAINVKEAADGDVIKKGWAYIAPGGKHIRVKKKGSDCVIALSDEAPIEGLRPCANIMYESLAECNYDEITCVVLTGMGADGTNGIKALSRSRKNLYVISQDEETCVVYGLSLIHISEPTRH
;
A
#
# COMPACT_ATOMS: atom_id res chain seq x y z
N MET A 1 19.81 -20.56 1.80
CA MET A 1 19.63 -20.46 0.34
C MET A 1 19.33 -19.00 0.02
N ALA A 2 20.02 -18.42 -0.94
CA ALA A 2 19.75 -17.07 -1.39
C ALA A 2 18.32 -16.95 -1.93
N LYS A 3 17.73 -15.76 -1.76
CA LYS A 3 16.39 -15.45 -2.26
C LYS A 3 16.49 -15.09 -3.74
N LYS A 4 15.72 -15.77 -4.57
CA LYS A 4 15.75 -15.65 -6.03
C LYS A 4 15.01 -14.41 -6.51
N ILE A 5 15.66 -13.58 -7.31
CA ILE A 5 15.10 -12.35 -7.87
C ILE A 5 15.04 -12.45 -9.39
N LEU A 6 13.90 -12.03 -9.97
CA LEU A 6 13.75 -11.83 -11.42
C LEU A 6 13.91 -10.33 -11.72
N VAL A 7 14.72 -9.99 -12.71
CA VAL A 7 14.93 -8.60 -13.17
C VAL A 7 14.35 -8.45 -14.57
N ILE A 8 13.40 -7.52 -14.74
CA ILE A 8 12.71 -7.23 -16.01
C ILE A 8 12.92 -5.75 -16.35
N ASP A 9 13.69 -5.44 -17.35
CA ASP A 9 14.02 -4.07 -17.80
C ASP A 9 14.50 -4.14 -19.25
N ASP A 10 14.13 -3.22 -20.14
CA ASP A 10 14.55 -3.25 -21.53
C ASP A 10 15.99 -2.77 -21.75
N SER A 11 16.50 -1.97 -20.84
CA SER A 11 17.89 -1.48 -20.83
C SER A 11 18.87 -2.57 -20.40
N ALA A 12 19.70 -3.05 -21.31
CA ALA A 12 20.77 -4.01 -20.99
C ALA A 12 21.71 -3.49 -19.88
N LEU A 13 21.91 -2.16 -19.84
CA LEU A 13 22.73 -1.52 -18.84
C LEU A 13 22.07 -1.60 -17.46
N MET A 14 20.78 -1.26 -17.36
CA MET A 14 20.05 -1.32 -16.08
C MET A 14 19.92 -2.74 -15.56
N ARG A 15 19.63 -3.71 -16.45
CA ARG A 15 19.64 -5.13 -16.05
C ARG A 15 20.97 -5.54 -15.43
N ARG A 16 22.11 -5.13 -16.05
CA ARG A 16 23.42 -5.45 -15.52
C ARG A 16 23.69 -4.76 -14.17
N VAL A 17 23.44 -3.44 -14.07
CA VAL A 17 23.66 -2.69 -12.84
C VAL A 17 22.85 -3.27 -11.68
N ILE A 18 21.56 -3.51 -11.90
CA ILE A 18 20.68 -4.09 -10.87
C ILE A 18 21.12 -5.51 -10.50
N SER A 19 21.52 -6.31 -11.48
CA SER A 19 22.03 -7.66 -11.22
C SER A 19 23.35 -7.65 -10.45
N ASP A 20 24.27 -6.77 -10.80
CA ASP A 20 25.55 -6.61 -10.09
C ASP A 20 25.28 -6.20 -8.62
N ILE A 21 24.37 -5.23 -8.38
CA ILE A 21 23.96 -4.82 -7.04
C ILE A 21 23.39 -6.00 -6.24
N ILE A 22 22.45 -6.73 -6.80
CA ILE A 22 21.77 -7.84 -6.10
C ILE A 22 22.77 -8.94 -5.73
N ASN A 23 23.66 -9.30 -6.66
CA ASN A 23 24.62 -10.38 -6.49
C ASN A 23 25.81 -9.99 -5.57
N GLU A 24 25.91 -8.74 -5.12
CA GLU A 24 26.86 -8.35 -4.07
C GLU A 24 26.44 -8.86 -2.68
N SER A 25 25.21 -9.33 -2.52
CA SER A 25 24.67 -9.82 -1.25
C SER A 25 24.58 -11.34 -1.23
N ASP A 26 25.00 -11.96 -0.15
CA ASP A 26 24.80 -13.41 0.08
C ASP A 26 23.33 -13.80 0.33
N GLU A 27 22.44 -12.82 0.59
CA GLU A 27 21.02 -13.06 0.83
C GLU A 27 20.19 -13.20 -0.45
N TYR A 28 20.66 -12.62 -1.56
CA TYR A 28 19.92 -12.52 -2.83
C TYR A 28 20.75 -13.05 -3.99
N GLU A 29 20.07 -13.62 -4.98
CA GLU A 29 20.65 -14.00 -6.26
C GLU A 29 19.72 -13.62 -7.41
N VAL A 30 20.25 -13.16 -8.53
CA VAL A 30 19.47 -12.97 -9.75
C VAL A 30 19.31 -14.32 -10.43
N ALA A 31 18.12 -14.90 -10.30
CA ALA A 31 17.81 -16.22 -10.86
C ALA A 31 17.47 -16.16 -12.36
N ALA A 32 16.90 -15.04 -12.81
CA ALA A 32 16.57 -14.82 -14.21
C ALA A 32 16.54 -13.32 -14.56
N ILE A 33 16.71 -13.02 -15.85
CA ILE A 33 16.60 -11.68 -16.43
C ILE A 33 15.71 -11.72 -17.66
N ALA A 34 14.84 -10.72 -17.84
CA ALA A 34 14.01 -10.55 -19.04
C ALA A 34 14.20 -9.15 -19.62
N LYS A 35 14.11 -9.03 -20.94
CA LYS A 35 14.32 -7.78 -21.69
C LYS A 35 13.03 -7.04 -22.03
N ASP A 36 11.89 -7.64 -21.77
CA ASP A 36 10.56 -7.06 -21.98
C ASP A 36 9.54 -7.78 -21.10
N GLY A 37 8.35 -7.17 -20.95
CA GLY A 37 7.32 -7.72 -20.10
C GLY A 37 6.73 -9.05 -20.58
N LEU A 38 6.80 -9.35 -21.88
CA LEU A 38 6.30 -10.62 -22.42
C LEU A 38 7.21 -11.78 -21.98
N GLU A 39 8.53 -11.62 -22.15
CA GLU A 39 9.53 -12.59 -21.67
C GLU A 39 9.43 -12.76 -20.15
N GLY A 40 9.25 -11.63 -19.40
CA GLY A 40 9.04 -11.67 -17.95
C GLY A 40 7.78 -12.43 -17.56
N LEU A 41 6.66 -12.23 -18.27
CA LEU A 41 5.42 -12.96 -18.03
C LEU A 41 5.58 -14.47 -18.27
N ASP A 42 6.24 -14.86 -19.34
CA ASP A 42 6.49 -16.27 -19.66
C ASP A 42 7.32 -16.95 -18.55
N MET A 43 8.34 -16.26 -18.03
CA MET A 43 9.14 -16.76 -16.90
C MET A 43 8.32 -16.90 -15.61
N ILE A 44 7.48 -15.92 -15.30
CA ILE A 44 6.61 -15.93 -14.10
C ILE A 44 5.59 -17.08 -14.18
N VAL A 45 4.96 -17.27 -15.34
CA VAL A 45 3.94 -18.31 -15.54
C VAL A 45 4.57 -19.71 -15.52
N SER A 46 5.77 -19.85 -16.12
CA SER A 46 6.48 -21.13 -16.13
C SER A 46 7.02 -21.53 -14.75
N HIS A 47 7.32 -20.55 -13.88
CA HIS A 47 7.92 -20.76 -12.56
C HIS A 47 7.22 -19.92 -11.48
N PRO A 48 5.93 -20.15 -11.19
CA PRO A 48 5.09 -19.22 -10.41
C PRO A 48 5.51 -19.02 -8.94
N TYR A 49 6.35 -19.91 -8.40
CA TYR A 49 6.79 -19.86 -7.00
C TYR A 49 8.31 -19.70 -6.84
N GLU A 50 9.03 -19.53 -7.92
CA GLU A 50 10.48 -19.50 -7.90
C GLU A 50 11.03 -18.18 -7.35
N TYR A 51 10.40 -17.06 -7.74
CA TYR A 51 10.93 -15.74 -7.41
C TYR A 51 10.41 -15.22 -6.07
N SER A 52 11.32 -14.78 -5.21
CA SER A 52 10.99 -14.12 -3.94
C SER A 52 10.51 -12.69 -4.15
N ALA A 53 11.07 -12.00 -5.15
CA ALA A 53 10.62 -10.71 -5.63
C ALA A 53 10.97 -10.52 -7.12
N ILE A 54 10.30 -9.59 -7.76
CA ILE A 54 10.52 -9.18 -9.15
C ILE A 54 10.87 -7.71 -9.15
N ILE A 55 11.96 -7.32 -9.81
CA ILE A 55 12.28 -5.92 -10.13
C ILE A 55 11.79 -5.65 -11.55
N LEU A 56 10.91 -4.67 -11.70
CA LEU A 56 10.19 -4.41 -12.93
C LEU A 56 10.36 -2.96 -13.39
N ASP A 57 10.83 -2.76 -14.60
CA ASP A 57 10.69 -1.46 -15.29
C ASP A 57 9.27 -1.29 -15.85
N ILE A 58 8.83 -0.03 -15.93
CA ILE A 58 7.52 0.30 -16.50
C ILE A 58 7.59 0.42 -18.03
N ASN A 59 8.58 1.16 -18.52
CA ASN A 59 8.64 1.61 -19.90
C ASN A 59 9.43 0.63 -20.78
N MET A 60 8.78 -0.43 -21.21
CA MET A 60 9.38 -1.49 -22.04
C MET A 60 8.57 -1.75 -23.31
N PRO A 61 9.24 -2.24 -24.40
CA PRO A 61 8.55 -2.64 -25.62
C PRO A 61 7.71 -3.91 -25.43
N LYS A 62 6.82 -4.19 -26.38
CA LYS A 62 5.91 -5.33 -26.49
C LYS A 62 4.84 -5.36 -25.40
N LEU A 63 5.19 -5.72 -24.18
CA LEU A 63 4.34 -5.67 -23.00
C LEU A 63 5.02 -4.77 -21.95
N ASN A 64 4.45 -3.60 -21.68
CA ASN A 64 5.00 -2.68 -20.69
C ASN A 64 4.70 -3.15 -19.26
N GLY A 65 5.38 -2.53 -18.26
CA GLY A 65 5.27 -2.95 -16.86
C GLY A 65 3.86 -2.82 -16.29
N LEU A 66 3.09 -1.80 -16.71
CA LEU A 66 1.69 -1.64 -16.27
C LEU A 66 0.79 -2.73 -16.84
N GLU A 67 0.98 -3.09 -18.11
CA GLU A 67 0.23 -4.17 -18.75
C GLU A 67 0.57 -5.52 -18.13
N LEU A 68 1.85 -5.75 -17.80
CA LEU A 68 2.28 -6.93 -17.06
C LEU A 68 1.58 -7.03 -15.69
N LEU A 69 1.58 -5.96 -14.89
CA LEU A 69 0.90 -5.93 -13.59
C LEU A 69 -0.61 -6.19 -13.72
N LYS A 70 -1.28 -5.54 -14.68
CA LYS A 70 -2.69 -5.80 -14.99
C LYS A 70 -2.95 -7.26 -15.35
N ARG A 71 -2.05 -7.87 -16.10
CA ARG A 71 -2.16 -9.27 -16.48
C ARG A 71 -2.02 -10.19 -15.27
N LEU A 72 -1.01 -9.96 -14.42
CA LEU A 72 -0.82 -10.71 -13.19
C LEU A 72 -2.06 -10.61 -12.28
N GLN A 73 -2.62 -9.41 -12.12
CA GLN A 73 -3.82 -9.17 -11.32
C GLN A 73 -5.05 -9.90 -11.92
N LYS A 74 -5.27 -9.81 -13.23
CA LYS A 74 -6.38 -10.46 -13.93
C LYS A 74 -6.31 -11.99 -13.80
N ASP A 75 -5.12 -12.54 -13.94
CA ASP A 75 -4.90 -13.99 -13.91
C ASP A 75 -4.70 -14.50 -12.46
N ARG A 76 -4.81 -13.61 -11.46
CA ARG A 76 -4.65 -13.89 -10.02
C ARG A 76 -3.30 -14.53 -9.68
N ILE A 77 -2.25 -14.09 -10.36
CA ILE A 77 -0.87 -14.52 -10.11
C ILE A 77 -0.27 -13.59 -9.07
N GLU A 78 -0.10 -14.09 -7.85
CA GLU A 78 0.46 -13.32 -6.74
C GLU A 78 1.98 -13.29 -6.83
N GLN A 79 2.54 -12.11 -7.11
CA GLN A 79 3.98 -11.86 -7.12
C GLN A 79 4.30 -10.58 -6.33
N THR A 80 5.46 -10.57 -5.69
CA THR A 80 5.98 -9.36 -5.03
C THR A 80 6.77 -8.57 -6.07
N VAL A 81 6.19 -7.50 -6.59
CA VAL A 81 6.78 -6.70 -7.66
C VAL A 81 7.23 -5.34 -7.13
N ILE A 82 8.53 -5.06 -7.24
CA ILE A 82 9.14 -3.76 -6.96
C ILE A 82 9.35 -3.07 -8.30
N VAL A 83 8.73 -1.89 -8.46
CA VAL A 83 8.86 -1.11 -9.70
C VAL A 83 10.11 -0.24 -9.65
N VAL A 84 10.85 -0.15 -10.75
CA VAL A 84 11.96 0.79 -10.90
C VAL A 84 11.55 1.85 -11.91
N SER A 85 11.44 3.11 -11.50
CA SER A 85 10.80 4.17 -12.29
C SER A 85 11.60 5.47 -12.29
N THR A 86 11.41 6.28 -13.34
CA THR A 86 12.04 7.59 -13.48
C THR A 86 11.23 8.69 -12.76
N VAL A 87 11.90 9.81 -12.40
CA VAL A 87 11.28 10.99 -11.77
C VAL A 87 10.53 11.86 -12.79
N ALA A 88 10.62 11.57 -14.09
CA ALA A 88 9.88 12.28 -15.12
C ALA A 88 8.37 12.28 -14.83
N LYS A 89 7.67 13.37 -15.17
CA LYS A 89 6.24 13.56 -14.82
C LYS A 89 5.35 12.40 -15.30
N GLU A 90 5.64 11.83 -16.45
CA GLU A 90 4.94 10.67 -17.00
C GLU A 90 5.26 9.42 -16.18
N GLY A 91 6.54 9.15 -15.90
CA GLY A 91 6.97 8.02 -15.09
C GLY A 91 6.40 8.05 -13.66
N THR A 92 6.22 9.21 -13.05
CA THR A 92 5.59 9.30 -11.72
C THR A 92 4.12 8.92 -11.73
N LYS A 93 3.36 9.29 -12.77
CA LYS A 93 1.96 8.88 -12.94
C LYS A 93 1.83 7.37 -13.15
N GLU A 94 2.66 6.81 -14.02
CA GLU A 94 2.71 5.38 -14.30
C GLU A 94 3.08 4.59 -13.05
N THR A 95 4.00 5.10 -12.23
CA THR A 95 4.35 4.49 -10.94
C THR A 95 3.17 4.42 -9.99
N ILE A 96 2.39 5.51 -9.86
CA ILE A 96 1.18 5.51 -9.03
C ILE A 96 0.16 4.49 -9.53
N GLN A 97 0.01 4.35 -10.84
CA GLN A 97 -0.85 3.33 -11.44
C GLN A 97 -0.30 1.91 -11.20
N ALA A 98 1.02 1.72 -11.25
CA ALA A 98 1.64 0.43 -10.96
C ALA A 98 1.34 -0.04 -9.52
N LEU A 99 1.38 0.87 -8.54
CA LEU A 99 1.00 0.58 -7.16
C LEU A 99 -0.48 0.21 -7.03
N GLU A 100 -1.36 0.84 -7.82
CA GLU A 100 -2.79 0.49 -7.91
C GLU A 100 -3.00 -0.92 -8.48
N TYR A 101 -2.20 -1.32 -9.48
CA TYR A 101 -2.26 -2.67 -10.08
C TYR A 101 -1.51 -3.74 -9.26
N GLY A 102 -1.10 -3.42 -8.05
CA GLY A 102 -0.60 -4.39 -7.08
C GLY A 102 0.92 -4.46 -6.96
N ALA A 103 1.67 -3.53 -7.55
CA ALA A 103 3.08 -3.41 -7.21
C ALA A 103 3.25 -3.21 -5.70
N PHE A 104 4.30 -3.82 -5.13
CA PHE A 104 4.61 -3.75 -3.72
C PHE A 104 5.01 -2.32 -3.30
N ASP A 105 5.99 -1.77 -4.00
CA ASP A 105 6.49 -0.41 -3.87
C ASP A 105 7.40 -0.08 -5.07
N PHE A 106 8.10 1.05 -5.03
CA PHE A 106 8.98 1.45 -6.12
C PHE A 106 10.34 1.98 -5.65
N VAL A 107 11.31 1.93 -6.57
CA VAL A 107 12.64 2.54 -6.45
C VAL A 107 12.81 3.53 -7.60
N THR A 108 13.34 4.71 -7.30
CA THR A 108 13.61 5.73 -8.32
C THR A 108 14.87 5.40 -9.10
N LYS A 109 14.77 5.35 -10.44
CA LYS A 109 15.95 5.23 -11.31
C LYS A 109 16.81 6.49 -11.18
N PRO A 110 18.12 6.34 -11.05
CA PRO A 110 19.03 7.47 -11.16
C PRO A 110 18.95 8.16 -12.54
N GLU A 111 19.07 9.48 -12.55
CA GLU A 111 19.02 10.26 -13.81
C GLU A 111 20.28 10.08 -14.66
N ASN A 112 21.44 9.83 -14.00
CA ASN A 112 22.75 9.71 -14.62
C ASN A 112 23.35 8.33 -14.40
N TYR A 113 24.11 7.85 -15.38
CA TYR A 113 24.86 6.60 -15.28
C TYR A 113 25.80 6.53 -14.06
N LEU A 114 26.45 7.64 -13.72
CA LEU A 114 27.35 7.68 -12.54
C LEU A 114 26.59 7.44 -11.23
N GLU A 115 25.36 7.90 -11.17
CA GLU A 115 24.48 7.72 -10.01
C GLU A 115 23.92 6.28 -9.90
N THR A 116 23.90 5.51 -11.00
CA THR A 116 23.49 4.09 -10.94
C THR A 116 24.43 3.23 -10.09
N LYS A 117 25.67 3.70 -9.90
CA LYS A 117 26.66 3.08 -9.01
C LYS A 117 26.71 3.74 -7.64
N SER A 118 25.81 4.67 -7.33
CA SER A 118 25.79 5.35 -6.05
C SER A 118 25.39 4.39 -4.92
N VAL A 119 25.93 4.66 -3.75
CA VAL A 119 25.61 3.91 -2.53
C VAL A 119 24.12 4.06 -2.20
N GLU A 120 23.52 5.22 -2.51
CA GLU A 120 22.11 5.51 -2.28
C GLU A 120 21.19 4.60 -3.09
N PHE A 121 21.45 4.44 -4.39
CA PHE A 121 20.64 3.57 -5.26
C PHE A 121 20.75 2.10 -4.82
N LYS A 122 21.97 1.65 -4.54
CA LYS A 122 22.23 0.32 -4.01
C LYS A 122 21.48 0.07 -2.70
N ASN A 123 21.63 0.97 -1.72
CA ASN A 123 20.98 0.85 -0.43
C ASN A 123 19.46 0.82 -0.58
N ARG A 124 18.90 1.62 -1.50
CA ARG A 124 17.45 1.66 -1.75
C ARG A 124 16.94 0.35 -2.34
N ILE A 125 17.67 -0.28 -3.25
CA ILE A 125 17.32 -1.61 -3.78
C ILE A 125 17.31 -2.65 -2.65
N PHE A 126 18.36 -2.69 -1.83
CA PHE A 126 18.42 -3.64 -0.71
C PHE A 126 17.36 -3.40 0.35
N GLU A 127 17.14 -2.15 0.74
CA GLU A 127 16.06 -1.79 1.66
C GLU A 127 14.72 -2.34 1.15
N MET A 128 14.42 -2.12 -0.12
CA MET A 128 13.17 -2.54 -0.71
C MET A 128 13.06 -4.07 -0.83
N LEU A 129 14.13 -4.76 -1.22
CA LEU A 129 14.18 -6.22 -1.26
C LEU A 129 14.00 -6.84 0.14
N ASN A 130 14.67 -6.28 1.15
CA ASN A 130 14.56 -6.73 2.54
C ASN A 130 13.12 -6.66 3.04
N VAL A 131 12.46 -5.53 2.81
CA VAL A 131 11.07 -5.31 3.24
C VAL A 131 10.11 -6.22 2.46
N ALA A 132 10.24 -6.28 1.14
CA ALA A 132 9.39 -7.05 0.25
C ALA A 132 9.45 -8.56 0.52
N THR A 133 10.64 -9.08 0.78
CA THR A 133 10.83 -10.52 1.02
C THR A 133 10.54 -10.95 2.47
N SER A 134 10.64 -10.02 3.45
CA SER A 134 10.27 -10.28 4.84
C SER A 134 8.74 -10.32 5.03
N SER A 135 8.00 -9.42 4.39
CA SER A 135 6.53 -9.37 4.45
C SER A 135 5.88 -10.65 3.90
N ARG A 136 6.45 -11.25 2.84
CA ARG A 136 5.94 -12.51 2.26
C ARG A 136 6.08 -13.70 3.20
N SER A 137 7.07 -13.69 4.09
CA SER A 137 7.27 -14.77 5.08
C SER A 137 6.21 -14.78 6.18
N SER A 138 5.65 -13.64 6.54
CA SER A 138 4.59 -13.52 7.54
C SER A 138 3.22 -13.96 6.99
N ILE A 139 2.88 -13.61 5.76
CA ILE A 139 1.62 -14.01 5.10
C ILE A 139 1.54 -15.53 4.92
N ARG A 140 2.64 -16.20 4.53
CA ARG A 140 2.70 -17.66 4.43
C ARG A 140 2.54 -18.37 5.78
N ARG A 141 3.04 -17.80 6.89
CA ARG A 141 2.88 -18.38 8.23
C ARG A 141 1.44 -18.31 8.74
N THR A 142 0.71 -17.25 8.44
CA THR A 142 -0.72 -17.11 8.81
C THR A 142 -1.60 -18.05 7.99
N SER A 143 -1.36 -18.22 6.69
CA SER A 143 -2.13 -19.15 5.86
C SER A 143 -1.90 -20.62 6.22
N MET A 144 -0.67 -21.02 6.61
CA MET A 144 -0.40 -22.36 7.11
C MET A 144 -1.03 -22.63 8.51
N ARG A 145 -1.12 -21.60 9.38
CA ARG A 145 -1.79 -21.76 10.68
C ARG A 145 -3.31 -21.91 10.55
N SER A 146 -3.94 -21.27 9.58
CA SER A 146 -5.38 -21.42 9.34
C SER A 146 -5.74 -22.79 8.76
N THR A 147 -4.89 -23.37 7.90
CA THR A 147 -5.09 -24.72 7.34
C THR A 147 -4.86 -25.82 8.37
N VAL A 148 -3.93 -25.67 9.30
CA VAL A 148 -3.70 -26.65 10.37
C VAL A 148 -4.83 -26.64 11.39
N ARG A 149 -5.44 -25.48 11.71
CA ARG A 149 -6.61 -25.42 12.60
C ARG A 149 -7.88 -26.03 12.01
N SER A 150 -8.07 -26.02 10.70
CA SER A 150 -9.23 -26.64 10.05
C SER A 150 -9.11 -28.17 9.93
N THR A 151 -7.90 -28.73 9.93
CA THR A 151 -7.70 -30.18 9.90
C THR A 151 -7.83 -30.86 11.28
N GLU A 152 -7.51 -30.17 12.37
CA GLU A 152 -7.71 -30.71 13.73
C GLU A 152 -9.19 -30.73 14.18
N ALA A 153 -10.05 -29.91 13.60
CA ALA A 153 -11.48 -29.89 13.93
C ALA A 153 -12.28 -31.05 13.30
N PHE A 154 -11.71 -31.82 12.36
CA PHE A 154 -12.38 -32.92 11.69
C PHE A 154 -12.03 -34.32 12.20
N SER A 155 -11.11 -34.46 13.15
CA SER A 155 -10.65 -35.79 13.60
C SER A 155 -11.35 -36.34 14.85
N ASN A 156 -12.31 -35.62 15.47
CA ASN A 156 -12.95 -36.02 16.72
C ASN A 156 -14.46 -36.26 16.63
N ARG A 157 -14.93 -36.91 15.54
CA ARG A 157 -16.27 -37.52 15.54
C ARG A 157 -16.28 -38.82 14.74
N ARG A 158 -15.84 -39.88 15.38
CA ARG A 158 -16.16 -41.27 15.03
C ARG A 158 -16.42 -42.06 16.29
N THR A 159 -17.65 -42.33 16.60
CA THR A 159 -18.09 -43.58 17.18
C THR A 159 -19.56 -43.83 16.88
N THR A 160 -19.80 -45.01 16.30
CA THR A 160 -20.97 -45.89 16.35
C THR A 160 -22.27 -45.38 15.76
N ASP A 161 -22.78 -45.90 14.65
CA ASP A 161 -23.59 -47.12 14.72
C ASP A 161 -23.80 -47.74 13.32
N SER A 162 -23.89 -49.04 13.31
CA SER A 162 -24.10 -49.92 12.18
C SER A 162 -25.56 -50.14 11.86
N SER A 163 -25.99 -50.07 10.61
CA SER A 163 -26.98 -50.99 10.07
C SER A 163 -27.03 -50.98 8.54
N LYS A 164 -27.08 -52.14 8.02
CA LYS A 164 -27.19 -52.61 6.63
C LYS A 164 -28.47 -52.13 5.96
N THR A 165 -28.46 -51.81 4.69
CA THR A 165 -29.35 -52.49 3.70
C THR A 165 -28.90 -52.22 2.26
N THR A 166 -29.14 -53.19 1.44
CA THR A 166 -28.76 -53.63 0.13
C THR A 166 -29.46 -52.88 -1.06
N PHE A 167 -28.67 -52.83 -2.15
CA PHE A 167 -29.05 -53.04 -3.58
C PHE A 167 -30.37 -52.48 -4.18
N THR A 168 -30.28 -51.75 -5.31
CA THR A 168 -30.52 -52.24 -6.67
C THR A 168 -30.40 -51.11 -7.70
N GLY A 169 -29.77 -51.41 -8.78
CA GLY A 169 -29.55 -50.63 -9.94
C GLY A 169 -30.74 -50.60 -10.92
N LEU A 170 -30.60 -49.72 -11.89
CA LEU A 170 -31.05 -49.98 -13.29
C LEU A 170 -30.51 -48.90 -14.23
N ARG A 171 -30.15 -49.38 -15.39
CA ARG A 171 -29.64 -48.72 -16.58
C ARG A 171 -30.74 -48.16 -17.49
N ARG A 172 -30.30 -47.35 -18.44
CA ARG A 172 -30.85 -47.00 -19.78
C ARG A 172 -31.66 -45.69 -19.80
N SER A 173 -31.68 -44.90 -20.86
CA SER A 173 -31.14 -44.95 -22.23
C SER A 173 -31.23 -43.58 -22.89
N VAL A 174 -30.40 -43.39 -23.88
CA VAL A 174 -30.37 -42.37 -24.95
C VAL A 174 -31.75 -42.03 -25.51
N ASP A 175 -32.06 -40.75 -25.77
CA ASP A 175 -32.47 -40.37 -27.11
C ASP A 175 -32.30 -38.88 -27.45
N ARG A 176 -32.44 -38.57 -28.69
CA ARG A 176 -31.83 -37.61 -29.59
C ARG A 176 -32.83 -36.53 -30.01
N SER A 177 -32.26 -35.35 -30.35
CA SER A 177 -32.79 -34.35 -31.29
C SER A 177 -33.93 -33.41 -30.86
N THR A 178 -33.67 -32.08 -30.88
CA THR A 178 -34.04 -31.20 -32.01
C THR A 178 -33.51 -29.76 -31.79
N GLU A 179 -33.03 -29.18 -32.88
CA GLU A 179 -32.67 -27.77 -33.02
C GLU A 179 -33.88 -26.85 -32.82
N THR A 180 -33.66 -25.72 -32.12
CA THR A 180 -34.42 -24.50 -32.44
C THR A 180 -33.58 -23.25 -32.00
N THR A 181 -33.44 -22.34 -32.92
CA THR A 181 -32.86 -21.01 -32.86
C THR A 181 -33.46 -20.16 -31.74
N ALA A 182 -32.61 -19.51 -30.90
CA ALA A 182 -33.04 -18.38 -30.08
C ALA A 182 -31.88 -17.43 -29.81
N ARG A 183 -31.95 -16.28 -30.42
CA ARG A 183 -31.77 -14.90 -29.99
C ARG A 183 -30.83 -14.68 -28.76
N ALA A 184 -29.72 -14.02 -29.03
CA ALA A 184 -28.77 -13.52 -28.05
C ALA A 184 -29.44 -12.56 -27.05
N THR A 185 -29.38 -12.90 -25.79
CA THR A 185 -29.60 -11.99 -24.66
C THR A 185 -28.32 -11.85 -23.90
N ARG A 186 -27.88 -10.57 -23.69
CA ARG A 186 -26.74 -10.16 -22.89
C ARG A 186 -26.84 -10.75 -21.48
N PRO A 187 -25.76 -11.28 -20.89
CA PRO A 187 -25.76 -11.59 -19.47
C PRO A 187 -25.66 -10.27 -18.68
N VAL A 188 -26.66 -10.06 -17.85
CA VAL A 188 -26.65 -9.06 -16.77
C VAL A 188 -25.66 -9.57 -15.74
N PHE A 189 -24.60 -8.79 -15.49
CA PHE A 189 -23.70 -8.99 -14.36
C PHE A 189 -24.49 -8.66 -13.08
N THR A 190 -24.87 -9.65 -12.34
CA THR A 190 -25.26 -9.49 -10.94
C THR A 190 -23.98 -9.53 -10.12
N SER A 191 -23.73 -8.39 -9.50
CA SER A 191 -22.72 -8.17 -8.47
C SER A 191 -23.06 -8.96 -7.20
N GLU A 192 -21.99 -9.35 -6.50
CA GLU A 192 -21.82 -9.51 -5.05
C GLU A 192 -21.39 -10.88 -4.55
N PRO A 193 -20.35 -10.83 -3.69
CA PRO A 193 -20.60 -11.23 -2.31
C PRO A 193 -20.43 -10.03 -1.37
N GLN A 194 -21.50 -9.63 -0.71
CA GLN A 194 -21.47 -8.72 0.44
C GLN A 194 -20.66 -9.38 1.56
N GLU A 195 -19.46 -8.88 1.81
CA GLU A 195 -18.80 -9.07 3.10
C GLU A 195 -19.68 -8.42 4.17
N LYS A 196 -20.09 -9.22 5.14
CA LYS A 196 -20.87 -8.76 6.31
C LYS A 196 -20.01 -7.73 7.05
N ALA A 197 -20.40 -6.47 6.98
CA ALA A 197 -19.86 -5.43 7.82
C ALA A 197 -19.96 -5.86 9.28
N VAL A 198 -18.81 -5.98 9.95
CA VAL A 198 -18.75 -6.22 11.40
C VAL A 198 -19.39 -5.01 12.05
N LYS A 199 -20.58 -5.17 12.65
CA LYS A 199 -21.21 -4.14 13.46
C LYS A 199 -20.37 -3.98 14.72
N VAL A 200 -19.54 -2.94 14.75
CA VAL A 200 -18.87 -2.50 15.98
C VAL A 200 -19.95 -1.96 16.91
N ASP A 201 -20.06 -2.56 18.09
CA ASP A 201 -20.99 -2.09 19.14
C ASP A 201 -20.53 -0.70 19.62
N GLY A 202 -21.20 0.34 19.13
CA GLY A 202 -20.91 1.74 19.43
C GLY A 202 -21.28 2.17 20.87
N SER A 203 -21.76 1.25 21.73
CA SER A 203 -22.26 1.59 23.06
C SER A 203 -21.17 1.90 24.10
N LYS A 204 -19.89 1.60 23.78
CA LYS A 204 -18.74 1.82 24.69
C LYS A 204 -18.01 3.16 24.50
N TYR A 205 -18.37 3.94 23.50
CA TYR A 205 -17.72 5.24 23.27
C TYR A 205 -18.54 6.36 23.91
N THR A 206 -18.05 6.93 25.01
CA THR A 206 -18.57 8.16 25.57
C THR A 206 -18.53 9.23 24.49
N ARG A 207 -19.70 9.78 24.11
CA ARG A 207 -19.79 10.90 23.17
C ARG A 207 -19.05 12.09 23.76
N VAL A 208 -17.78 12.26 23.36
CA VAL A 208 -17.05 13.51 23.61
C VAL A 208 -17.79 14.60 22.83
N LYS A 209 -18.04 15.76 23.46
CA LYS A 209 -18.63 16.92 22.75
C LYS A 209 -17.84 17.16 21.49
N ALA A 210 -18.50 17.02 20.32
CA ALA A 210 -17.86 17.23 19.04
C ALA A 210 -17.24 18.64 19.00
N GLY A 211 -15.94 18.71 18.79
CA GLY A 211 -15.23 19.97 18.62
C GLY A 211 -15.75 20.73 17.40
N LYS A 212 -15.69 22.05 17.42
CA LYS A 212 -16.13 22.89 16.27
C LYS A 212 -15.10 22.89 15.14
N ASN A 213 -13.82 22.69 15.47
CA ASN A 213 -12.70 22.76 14.55
C ASN A 213 -11.87 21.46 14.67
N LYS A 214 -11.84 20.65 13.60
CA LYS A 214 -11.24 19.31 13.59
C LYS A 214 -10.17 19.18 12.54
N LEU A 215 -9.14 18.40 12.84
CA LEU A 215 -8.07 18.06 11.92
C LEU A 215 -7.79 16.56 11.95
N VAL A 216 -7.55 15.99 10.78
CA VAL A 216 -6.93 14.68 10.62
C VAL A 216 -5.49 14.88 10.17
N ALA A 217 -4.55 14.33 10.91
CA ALA A 217 -3.13 14.31 10.56
C ALA A 217 -2.72 12.85 10.28
N LEU A 218 -2.27 12.55 9.05
CA LEU A 218 -2.03 11.19 8.60
C LEU A 218 -0.57 11.00 8.19
N ALA A 219 0.05 9.89 8.60
CA ALA A 219 1.39 9.49 8.18
C ALA A 219 1.39 8.07 7.61
N CYS A 220 2.16 7.87 6.54
CA CYS A 220 2.38 6.56 5.92
C CYS A 220 3.71 6.53 5.14
N SER A 221 4.18 5.31 4.84
CA SER A 221 5.44 5.06 4.13
C SER A 221 5.28 3.93 3.12
N THR A 222 6.09 2.88 3.17
CA THR A 222 6.02 1.71 2.27
C THR A 222 4.62 1.08 2.28
N GLY A 223 4.04 0.87 1.09
CA GLY A 223 2.65 0.45 0.92
C GLY A 223 1.61 1.55 1.17
N GLY A 224 2.06 2.74 1.64
CA GLY A 224 1.20 3.89 1.91
C GLY A 224 0.36 4.34 0.72
N PRO A 225 0.91 4.51 -0.49
CA PRO A 225 0.14 4.94 -1.65
C PRO A 225 -1.04 4.00 -1.96
N LYS A 226 -0.84 2.68 -1.83
CA LYS A 226 -1.91 1.69 -2.00
C LYS A 226 -2.98 1.82 -0.91
N SER A 227 -2.59 2.00 0.35
CA SER A 227 -3.52 2.21 1.46
C SER A 227 -4.28 3.52 1.32
N LEU A 228 -3.61 4.61 0.88
CA LEU A 228 -4.25 5.91 0.63
C LEU A 228 -5.31 5.83 -0.47
N GLN A 229 -5.07 5.07 -1.54
CA GLN A 229 -6.04 4.86 -2.62
C GLN A 229 -7.28 4.07 -2.16
N GLN A 230 -7.20 3.36 -1.05
CA GLN A 230 -8.35 2.70 -0.43
C GLN A 230 -9.05 3.59 0.61
N VAL A 231 -8.29 4.31 1.43
CA VAL A 231 -8.81 5.09 2.57
C VAL A 231 -9.38 6.44 2.15
N ILE A 232 -8.64 7.23 1.37
CA ILE A 232 -9.03 8.60 1.04
C ILE A 232 -10.33 8.68 0.22
N PRO A 233 -10.58 7.81 -0.79
CA PRO A 233 -11.84 7.80 -1.52
C PRO A 233 -13.07 7.41 -0.69
N MET A 234 -12.87 6.74 0.46
CA MET A 234 -13.95 6.38 1.37
C MET A 234 -14.39 7.54 2.29
N LEU A 235 -13.63 8.63 2.33
CA LEU A 235 -13.99 9.80 3.12
C LEU A 235 -15.19 10.53 2.50
N PRO A 236 -16.20 10.90 3.30
CA PRO A 236 -17.40 11.54 2.78
C PRO A 236 -17.11 12.95 2.25
N GLY A 237 -17.75 13.36 1.15
CA GLY A 237 -17.56 14.69 0.55
C GLY A 237 -17.89 15.87 1.48
N ASN A 238 -18.70 15.64 2.52
CA ASN A 238 -19.01 16.62 3.57
C ASN A 238 -18.16 16.45 4.84
N LEU A 239 -16.95 15.92 4.72
CA LEU A 239 -16.01 15.72 5.83
C LEU A 239 -15.84 17.03 6.63
N ASP A 240 -16.21 16.99 7.94
CA ASP A 240 -16.14 18.15 8.85
C ASP A 240 -14.73 18.34 9.44
N ALA A 241 -13.69 18.05 8.67
CA ALA A 241 -12.27 18.20 9.04
C ALA A 241 -11.42 18.50 7.81
N GLY A 242 -10.30 19.22 8.00
CA GLY A 242 -9.18 19.19 7.06
C GLY A 242 -8.32 17.96 7.27
N VAL A 243 -7.60 17.53 6.25
CA VAL A 243 -6.63 16.41 6.33
C VAL A 243 -5.25 16.94 5.93
N VAL A 244 -4.24 16.75 6.77
CA VAL A 244 -2.82 16.97 6.42
C VAL A 244 -2.11 15.64 6.44
N LEU A 245 -1.35 15.34 5.37
CA LEU A 245 -0.84 14.00 5.14
C LEU A 245 0.66 14.03 4.78
N VAL A 246 1.44 13.19 5.48
CA VAL A 246 2.82 12.87 5.14
C VAL A 246 2.87 11.46 4.56
N GLN A 247 3.30 11.37 3.30
CA GLN A 247 3.73 10.13 2.65
C GLN A 247 5.23 10.25 2.35
N HIS A 248 6.01 9.32 2.85
CA HIS A 248 7.45 9.29 2.53
C HIS A 248 7.64 8.90 1.06
N MET A 249 7.80 9.92 0.21
CA MET A 249 8.00 9.78 -1.23
C MET A 249 8.93 10.87 -1.75
N PRO A 250 9.70 10.61 -2.82
CA PRO A 250 10.50 11.62 -3.49
C PRO A 250 9.66 12.76 -4.11
N ALA A 251 10.31 13.88 -4.39
CA ALA A 251 9.69 14.99 -5.11
C ALA A 251 9.12 14.54 -6.46
N GLY A 252 7.99 15.13 -6.87
CA GLY A 252 7.27 14.80 -8.11
C GLY A 252 6.27 13.66 -7.97
N PHE A 253 6.54 12.63 -7.17
CA PHE A 253 5.60 11.52 -6.95
C PHE A 253 4.41 11.94 -6.08
N THR A 254 4.60 12.80 -5.11
CA THR A 254 3.55 13.32 -4.23
C THR A 254 2.50 14.13 -4.99
N ALA A 255 2.91 14.89 -6.00
CA ALA A 255 1.97 15.60 -6.89
C ALA A 255 1.12 14.64 -7.73
N SER A 256 1.73 13.59 -8.28
CA SER A 256 1.02 12.55 -9.06
C SER A 256 0.07 11.75 -8.18
N LEU A 257 0.47 11.42 -6.94
CA LEU A 257 -0.39 10.77 -5.95
C LEU A 257 -1.59 11.66 -5.58
N ALA A 258 -1.34 12.95 -5.32
CA ALA A 258 -2.40 13.90 -5.01
C ALA A 258 -3.42 14.03 -6.14
N ALA A 259 -2.96 14.15 -7.38
CA ALA A 259 -3.83 14.21 -8.55
C ALA A 259 -4.68 12.92 -8.66
N ARG A 260 -4.08 11.76 -8.51
CA ARG A 260 -4.80 10.47 -8.57
C ARG A 260 -5.83 10.33 -7.46
N LEU A 261 -5.48 10.65 -6.23
CA LEU A 261 -6.42 10.61 -5.11
C LEU A 261 -7.57 11.60 -5.29
N ASN A 262 -7.30 12.78 -5.86
CA ASN A 262 -8.34 13.75 -6.16
C ASN A 262 -9.35 13.24 -7.20
N GLU A 263 -8.89 12.51 -8.22
CA GLU A 263 -9.77 11.88 -9.23
C GLU A 263 -10.70 10.82 -8.63
N MET A 264 -10.24 10.12 -7.59
CA MET A 264 -10.95 8.99 -7.00
C MET A 264 -11.86 9.37 -5.82
N SER A 265 -11.75 10.58 -5.29
CA SER A 265 -12.32 10.96 -3.98
C SER A 265 -13.45 11.98 -4.09
N ALA A 266 -14.39 11.91 -3.14
CA ALA A 266 -15.45 12.91 -2.98
C ALA A 266 -14.95 14.21 -2.30
N ILE A 267 -13.84 14.14 -1.54
CA ILE A 267 -13.14 15.31 -1.00
C ILE A 267 -12.13 15.85 -2.01
N ASN A 268 -11.70 17.11 -1.82
CA ASN A 268 -10.63 17.67 -2.65
C ASN A 268 -9.26 17.21 -2.13
N VAL A 269 -8.38 16.78 -3.02
CA VAL A 269 -7.01 16.37 -2.66
C VAL A 269 -6.00 17.17 -3.50
N LYS A 270 -4.98 17.69 -2.86
CA LYS A 270 -3.88 18.39 -3.56
C LYS A 270 -2.54 18.17 -2.88
N GLU A 271 -1.47 18.32 -3.63
CA GLU A 271 -0.17 18.55 -3.03
C GLU A 271 -0.17 19.92 -2.34
N ALA A 272 0.33 19.99 -1.12
CA ALA A 272 0.33 21.20 -0.30
C ALA A 272 1.25 22.28 -0.88
N ALA A 273 0.79 23.52 -0.83
CA ALA A 273 1.59 24.69 -1.12
C ALA A 273 1.81 25.52 0.15
N ASP A 274 2.92 26.26 0.21
CA ASP A 274 3.17 27.16 1.33
C ASP A 274 2.07 28.22 1.43
N GLY A 275 1.56 28.46 2.64
CA GLY A 275 0.45 29.39 2.89
C GLY A 275 -0.94 28.83 2.62
N ASP A 276 -1.12 27.59 2.17
CA ASP A 276 -2.44 26.99 2.00
C ASP A 276 -3.23 27.05 3.31
N VAL A 277 -4.45 27.61 3.29
CA VAL A 277 -5.39 27.57 4.40
C VAL A 277 -6.03 26.18 4.46
N ILE A 278 -5.93 25.52 5.62
CA ILE A 278 -6.51 24.19 5.79
C ILE A 278 -8.03 24.28 5.88
N LYS A 279 -8.74 23.66 4.94
CA LYS A 279 -10.20 23.70 4.81
C LYS A 279 -10.81 22.34 5.08
N LYS A 280 -12.03 22.33 5.62
CA LYS A 280 -12.85 21.12 5.74
C LYS A 280 -13.13 20.52 4.37
N GLY A 281 -13.12 19.19 4.24
CA GLY A 281 -13.31 18.49 2.97
C GLY A 281 -12.11 18.57 2.02
N TRP A 282 -10.94 18.98 2.51
CA TRP A 282 -9.68 19.04 1.75
C TRP A 282 -8.60 18.18 2.40
N ALA A 283 -7.83 17.48 1.58
CA ALA A 283 -6.62 16.77 1.98
C ALA A 283 -5.38 17.40 1.30
N TYR A 284 -4.36 17.66 2.10
CA TYR A 284 -3.12 18.30 1.71
C TYR A 284 -1.95 17.33 1.90
N ILE A 285 -1.33 16.88 0.81
CA ILE A 285 -0.20 15.96 0.83
C ILE A 285 1.10 16.76 0.88
N ALA A 286 1.95 16.46 1.86
CA ALA A 286 3.27 17.09 1.96
C ALA A 286 4.10 16.83 0.69
N PRO A 287 4.67 17.87 0.06
CA PRO A 287 5.55 17.69 -1.10
C PRO A 287 6.78 16.86 -0.73
N GLY A 288 7.13 15.91 -1.56
CA GLY A 288 8.41 15.20 -1.44
C GLY A 288 9.58 16.17 -1.50
N GLY A 289 10.57 15.99 -0.64
CA GLY A 289 11.71 16.90 -0.54
C GLY A 289 11.48 18.17 0.27
N LYS A 290 10.31 18.33 0.95
CA LYS A 290 10.02 19.45 1.86
C LYS A 290 9.40 18.94 3.15
N HIS A 291 9.71 19.60 4.29
CA HIS A 291 8.95 19.40 5.51
C HIS A 291 7.67 20.20 5.50
N ILE A 292 6.62 19.66 6.10
CA ILE A 292 5.32 20.31 6.28
C ILE A 292 5.08 20.58 7.78
N ARG A 293 4.64 21.78 8.07
CA ARG A 293 4.14 22.21 9.37
C ARG A 293 2.77 22.85 9.22
N VAL A 294 2.00 22.83 10.29
CA VAL A 294 0.76 23.59 10.41
C VAL A 294 1.01 24.76 11.38
N LYS A 295 0.73 25.97 10.95
CA LYS A 295 0.91 27.18 11.75
C LYS A 295 -0.40 27.92 11.94
N LYS A 296 -0.58 28.52 13.10
CA LYS A 296 -1.72 29.42 13.37
C LYS A 296 -1.51 30.75 12.65
N LYS A 297 -2.54 31.21 11.92
CA LYS A 297 -2.57 32.52 11.27
C LYS A 297 -3.93 33.19 11.54
N GLY A 298 -3.99 34.04 12.57
CA GLY A 298 -5.26 34.61 13.02
C GLY A 298 -6.20 33.53 13.57
N SER A 299 -7.40 33.43 12.99
CA SER A 299 -8.39 32.39 13.29
C SER A 299 -8.11 31.07 12.57
N ASP A 300 -7.33 31.09 11.52
CA ASP A 300 -7.11 29.96 10.61
C ASP A 300 -5.80 29.22 10.95
N CYS A 301 -5.68 28.00 10.43
CA CYS A 301 -4.45 27.26 10.37
C CYS A 301 -3.99 27.16 8.92
N VAL A 302 -2.71 27.40 8.69
CA VAL A 302 -2.09 27.39 7.37
C VAL A 302 -0.94 26.41 7.31
N ILE A 303 -0.68 25.90 6.13
CA ILE A 303 0.48 25.06 5.84
C ILE A 303 1.72 25.94 5.72
N ALA A 304 2.82 25.50 6.32
CA ALA A 304 4.14 26.07 6.15
C ALA A 304 5.08 24.97 5.66
N LEU A 305 5.74 25.22 4.53
CA LEU A 305 6.73 24.31 3.96
C LEU A 305 8.14 24.80 4.28
N SER A 306 9.10 23.88 4.47
CA SER A 306 10.50 24.22 4.67
C SER A 306 11.45 23.25 3.99
N ASP A 307 12.61 23.78 3.58
CA ASP A 307 13.71 23.01 2.98
C ASP A 307 14.78 22.62 4.00
N GLU A 308 14.44 22.57 5.29
CA GLU A 308 15.32 22.09 6.35
C GLU A 308 15.91 20.72 6.04
N ALA A 309 17.04 20.39 6.64
CA ALA A 309 17.71 19.11 6.42
C ALA A 309 16.78 17.92 6.73
N PRO A 310 16.91 16.80 6.01
CA PRO A 310 16.18 15.58 6.32
C PRO A 310 16.44 15.13 7.76
N ILE A 311 15.41 14.64 8.44
CA ILE A 311 15.52 14.03 9.78
C ILE A 311 15.56 12.51 9.58
N GLU A 312 16.63 11.88 10.04
CA GLU A 312 16.87 10.43 9.83
C GLU A 312 16.72 10.00 8.36
N GLY A 313 17.12 10.87 7.44
CA GLY A 313 17.00 10.66 6.00
C GLY A 313 15.62 10.95 5.42
N LEU A 314 14.62 11.33 6.22
CA LEU A 314 13.24 11.56 5.80
C LEU A 314 12.95 13.04 5.58
N ARG A 315 12.38 13.37 4.42
CA ARG A 315 11.83 14.68 4.07
C ARG A 315 10.75 14.52 2.98
N PRO A 316 9.45 14.60 3.32
CA PRO A 316 8.88 15.06 4.61
C PRO A 316 9.12 14.10 5.77
N CYS A 317 9.04 14.64 7.02
CA CYS A 317 9.10 13.90 8.27
C CYS A 317 7.77 14.10 9.05
N ALA A 318 7.14 13.01 9.47
CA ALA A 318 5.85 13.04 10.15
C ALA A 318 5.96 13.61 11.58
N ASN A 319 7.09 13.40 12.28
CA ASN A 319 7.31 14.00 13.58
C ASN A 319 7.14 15.52 13.55
N ILE A 320 7.74 16.18 12.54
CA ILE A 320 7.63 17.64 12.35
C ILE A 320 6.19 18.09 12.16
N MET A 321 5.43 17.35 11.35
CA MET A 321 4.01 17.63 11.12
C MET A 321 3.22 17.54 12.40
N TYR A 322 3.32 16.43 13.12
CA TYR A 322 2.56 16.20 14.36
C TYR A 322 2.92 17.21 15.46
N GLU A 323 4.21 17.48 15.68
CA GLU A 323 4.67 18.46 16.67
C GLU A 323 4.12 19.85 16.41
N SER A 324 4.04 20.27 15.14
CA SER A 324 3.54 21.59 14.77
C SER A 324 2.06 21.81 15.12
N LEU A 325 1.29 20.75 15.34
CA LEU A 325 -0.12 20.83 15.69
C LEU A 325 -0.37 21.26 17.14
N ALA A 326 0.65 21.22 17.98
CA ALA A 326 0.53 21.59 19.40
C ALA A 326 0.07 23.03 19.59
N GLU A 327 0.47 23.94 18.71
CA GLU A 327 0.16 25.37 18.78
C GLU A 327 -1.11 25.77 18.01
N CYS A 328 -1.74 24.84 17.30
CA CYS A 328 -2.90 25.11 16.46
C CYS A 328 -4.21 25.12 17.26
N ASN A 329 -5.20 25.89 16.83
CA ASN A 329 -6.50 26.02 17.49
C ASN A 329 -7.51 24.98 17.03
N TYR A 330 -7.15 23.69 17.08
CA TYR A 330 -8.11 22.61 16.84
C TYR A 330 -8.70 22.12 18.15
N ASP A 331 -10.02 21.93 18.18
CA ASP A 331 -10.72 21.34 19.31
C ASP A 331 -10.51 19.83 19.40
N GLU A 332 -10.29 19.19 18.22
CA GLU A 332 -10.09 17.77 18.11
C GLU A 332 -9.05 17.46 17.00
N ILE A 333 -8.09 16.62 17.32
CA ILE A 333 -7.07 16.14 16.35
C ILE A 333 -7.11 14.62 16.33
N THR A 334 -7.21 14.05 15.13
CA THR A 334 -7.07 12.61 14.91
C THR A 334 -5.76 12.35 14.17
N CYS A 335 -4.81 11.69 14.85
CA CYS A 335 -3.60 11.18 14.22
C CYS A 335 -3.88 9.80 13.63
N VAL A 336 -3.57 9.62 12.37
CA VAL A 336 -3.73 8.34 11.67
C VAL A 336 -2.36 7.87 11.21
N VAL A 337 -2.02 6.62 11.51
CA VAL A 337 -0.76 6.00 11.07
C VAL A 337 -1.11 4.74 10.27
N LEU A 338 -0.75 4.76 9.00
CA LEU A 338 -0.93 3.62 8.11
C LEU A 338 0.38 2.85 7.95
N THR A 339 0.34 1.86 7.07
CA THR A 339 1.47 0.99 6.74
C THR A 339 2.77 1.76 6.49
N GLY A 340 3.88 1.21 6.91
CA GLY A 340 5.21 1.78 6.68
C GLY A 340 6.30 1.12 7.50
N MET A 341 7.55 1.42 7.15
CA MET A 341 8.72 1.02 7.90
C MET A 341 9.20 2.16 8.79
N GLY A 342 9.85 1.82 9.92
CA GLY A 342 10.45 2.79 10.85
C GLY A 342 9.49 3.26 11.94
N ALA A 343 9.82 4.40 12.54
CA ALA A 343 9.16 4.94 13.74
C ALA A 343 8.80 6.42 13.62
N ASP A 344 8.89 7.01 12.41
CA ASP A 344 8.60 8.43 12.20
C ASP A 344 7.15 8.76 12.55
N GLY A 345 6.95 9.85 13.27
CA GLY A 345 5.67 10.27 13.81
C GLY A 345 5.47 9.91 15.28
N THR A 346 6.18 8.90 15.81
CA THR A 346 6.02 8.45 17.21
C THR A 346 6.33 9.55 18.21
N ASN A 347 7.47 10.22 18.07
CA ASN A 347 7.87 11.31 18.96
C ASN A 347 6.95 12.52 18.81
N GLY A 348 6.53 12.83 17.59
CA GLY A 348 5.59 13.90 17.31
C GLY A 348 4.21 13.67 17.95
N ILE A 349 3.64 12.46 17.85
CA ILE A 349 2.38 12.10 18.50
C ILE A 349 2.53 12.11 20.03
N LYS A 350 3.65 11.60 20.58
CA LYS A 350 3.95 11.69 22.03
C LYS A 350 4.04 13.14 22.52
N ALA A 351 4.70 14.01 21.78
CA ALA A 351 4.78 15.44 22.11
C ALA A 351 3.39 16.09 22.06
N LEU A 352 2.61 15.80 21.02
CA LEU A 352 1.25 16.31 20.85
C LEU A 352 0.30 15.83 21.97
N SER A 353 0.41 14.57 22.40
CA SER A 353 -0.43 14.00 23.47
C SER A 353 -0.22 14.66 24.83
N ARG A 354 0.96 15.24 25.10
CA ARG A 354 1.26 15.99 26.30
C ARG A 354 0.59 17.38 26.31
N SER A 355 0.34 17.94 25.16
CA SER A 355 -0.20 19.30 24.99
C SER A 355 -1.70 19.32 24.69
N ARG A 356 -2.32 18.22 24.32
CA ARG A 356 -3.70 18.14 23.84
C ARG A 356 -4.54 17.12 24.61
N LYS A 357 -5.76 17.51 25.02
CA LYS A 357 -6.71 16.64 25.72
C LYS A 357 -7.60 15.81 24.77
N ASN A 358 -7.95 16.36 23.60
CA ASN A 358 -8.82 15.71 22.59
C ASN A 358 -7.97 15.25 21.43
N LEU A 359 -7.13 14.26 21.66
CA LEU A 359 -6.28 13.62 20.68
C LEU A 359 -6.71 12.15 20.54
N TYR A 360 -6.98 11.75 19.31
CA TYR A 360 -7.25 10.35 18.93
C TYR A 360 -6.10 9.83 18.09
N VAL A 361 -5.71 8.58 18.30
CA VAL A 361 -4.69 7.91 17.50
C VAL A 361 -5.29 6.64 16.91
N ILE A 362 -5.23 6.52 15.58
CA ILE A 362 -5.70 5.37 14.83
C ILE A 362 -4.50 4.78 14.10
N SER A 363 -4.21 3.51 14.33
CA SER A 363 -3.18 2.77 13.62
C SER A 363 -3.80 1.69 12.74
N GLN A 364 -3.23 1.48 11.55
CA GLN A 364 -3.65 0.43 10.64
C GLN A 364 -3.34 -0.94 11.26
N ASP A 365 -4.27 -1.87 11.12
CA ASP A 365 -4.15 -3.24 11.60
C ASP A 365 -3.06 -4.03 10.85
N GLU A 366 -2.39 -4.96 11.54
CA GLU A 366 -1.32 -5.79 11.01
C GLU A 366 -1.75 -6.58 9.77
N GLU A 367 -2.96 -7.15 9.78
CA GLU A 367 -3.48 -7.98 8.69
C GLU A 367 -3.64 -7.20 7.37
N THR A 368 -3.82 -5.89 7.45
CA THR A 368 -4.01 -5.01 6.28
C THR A 368 -2.76 -4.23 5.89
N CYS A 369 -1.75 -4.18 6.77
CA CYS A 369 -0.48 -3.50 6.48
C CYS A 369 0.34 -4.26 5.43
N VAL A 370 0.94 -3.52 4.50
CA VAL A 370 2.02 -4.04 3.65
C VAL A 370 3.29 -4.24 4.50
N VAL A 371 3.58 -3.26 5.37
CA VAL A 371 4.66 -3.29 6.37
C VAL A 371 4.11 -2.74 7.69
N TYR A 372 4.16 -3.53 8.74
CA TYR A 372 3.51 -3.18 10.02
C TYR A 372 4.37 -2.31 10.95
N GLY A 373 5.64 -2.06 10.62
CA GLY A 373 6.59 -1.37 11.52
C GLY A 373 6.09 -0.02 12.05
N LEU A 374 5.66 0.86 11.16
CA LEU A 374 5.18 2.20 11.52
C LEU A 374 3.92 2.14 12.40
N SER A 375 2.97 1.28 12.07
CA SER A 375 1.72 1.10 12.82
C SER A 375 1.95 0.44 14.18
N LEU A 376 2.84 -0.55 14.28
CA LEU A 376 3.13 -1.31 15.50
C LEU A 376 3.59 -0.42 16.65
N ILE A 377 4.50 0.51 16.38
CA ILE A 377 5.09 1.37 17.41
C ILE A 377 4.04 2.29 18.02
N HIS A 378 3.03 2.72 17.25
CA HIS A 378 1.96 3.59 17.73
C HIS A 378 0.89 2.85 18.53
N ILE A 379 0.75 1.53 18.36
CA ILE A 379 -0.15 0.68 19.17
C ILE A 379 0.50 0.31 20.50
N SER A 380 1.79 0.01 20.51
CA SER A 380 2.51 -0.42 21.72
C SER A 380 2.77 0.69 22.74
N GLU A 381 2.59 1.94 22.34
CA GLU A 381 2.71 3.12 23.21
C GLU A 381 1.32 3.70 23.48
N PRO A 382 0.60 3.25 24.54
CA PRO A 382 -0.75 3.73 24.81
C PRO A 382 -0.70 5.22 25.17
N THR A 383 -1.09 6.07 24.23
CA THR A 383 -1.49 7.43 24.56
C THR A 383 -2.77 7.32 25.40
N ARG A 384 -2.72 7.69 26.67
CA ARG A 384 -3.90 7.72 27.54
C ARG A 384 -4.97 8.60 26.89
N HIS A 385 -6.08 7.99 26.62
CA HIS A 385 -7.33 8.64 26.17
C HIS A 385 -7.96 9.47 27.25
#